data_2bffd1f8df4627a5cf74a975411542a9
#
_entry.id   2bffd1f8df4627a5cf74a975411542a9
#
_cell.length_a   1.000
_cell.length_b   1.000
_cell.length_c   1.000
_cell.angle_alpha   90.00
_cell.angle_beta   90.00
_cell.angle_gamma   90.00
#
_symmetry.space_group_name_H-M   'P 1'
#
loop_
_entity.id
_entity.type
_entity.pdbx_description
1 polymer ?
#
loop_
_entity_poly.entity_id
_entity_poly.type
_entity_poly.pdbx_seq_one_letter_code
_entity_poly.pdbx_strand_id
1 'polypeptide(L)'
;RRTGHEKKDFGDLFGKKVTQNGSEKKVVNLSSGKLDNAAKEQFIKGAKVAYEMIITYFAKGDKIALRPLLNKKIFQNFSDEIDHRKKENLKSELTFVGVKSAEIKNFEKKNNICTFTVDFVSEIITCKKDNNNKVVECNPDIIKTVKDVWKFSKNMWSNNPNWYLVETQV
;
A
#
# COMPACT_ATOMS: atom_id res chain seq x y z
N ARG A 1 10.22 -11.81 -22.99
CA ARG A 1 9.69 -12.82 -22.05
C ARG A 1 9.15 -12.11 -20.83
N ARG A 2 7.88 -12.14 -20.71
CA ARG A 2 7.24 -11.74 -19.47
C ARG A 2 7.59 -12.79 -18.42
N THR A 3 8.53 -12.51 -17.57
CA THR A 3 8.57 -13.16 -16.28
C THR A 3 7.27 -12.75 -15.59
N GLY A 4 6.37 -13.71 -15.46
CA GLY A 4 5.12 -13.49 -14.73
C GLY A 4 5.44 -13.11 -13.31
N HIS A 5 5.55 -11.83 -13.04
CA HIS A 5 5.26 -11.37 -11.71
C HIS A 5 3.78 -11.68 -11.52
N GLU A 6 3.51 -12.77 -10.84
CA GLU A 6 2.19 -12.97 -10.27
C GLU A 6 1.84 -11.66 -9.58
N LYS A 7 0.88 -10.96 -10.15
CA LYS A 7 0.27 -9.82 -9.49
C LYS A 7 -0.34 -10.40 -8.21
N LYS A 8 0.39 -10.31 -7.13
CA LYS A 8 -0.19 -10.62 -5.83
C LYS A 8 -1.32 -9.64 -5.64
N ASP A 9 -2.52 -10.12 -5.83
CA ASP A 9 -3.72 -9.34 -5.57
C ASP A 9 -3.71 -8.95 -4.09
N PHE A 10 -4.06 -7.72 -3.82
CA PHE A 10 -4.20 -7.21 -2.45
C PHE A 10 -5.14 -8.11 -1.62
N GLY A 11 -6.14 -8.71 -2.25
CA GLY A 11 -7.02 -9.70 -1.64
C GLY A 11 -6.29 -10.98 -1.23
N ASP A 12 -5.25 -11.38 -1.96
CA ASP A 12 -4.43 -12.56 -1.62
C ASP A 12 -3.59 -12.31 -0.36
N LEU A 13 -3.30 -11.07 -0.04
CA LEU A 13 -2.56 -10.68 1.17
C LEU A 13 -3.45 -10.69 2.41
N PHE A 14 -4.74 -10.41 2.26
CA PHE A 14 -5.68 -10.28 3.38
C PHE A 14 -6.69 -11.42 3.49
N GLY A 15 -7.04 -12.10 2.40
CA GLY A 15 -8.21 -12.98 2.36
C GLY A 15 -7.93 -14.46 2.11
N LYS A 16 -6.93 -14.81 1.35
CA LYS A 16 -6.75 -16.20 0.88
C LYS A 16 -5.80 -17.06 1.70
N LYS A 17 -4.90 -16.50 2.46
CA LYS A 17 -3.93 -17.28 3.24
C LYS A 17 -4.44 -17.85 4.55
N VAL A 18 -5.69 -17.62 4.88
CA VAL A 18 -6.30 -18.16 6.09
C VAL A 18 -6.80 -19.61 5.90
N THR A 19 -6.66 -20.17 4.70
CA THR A 19 -7.34 -21.42 4.37
C THR A 19 -6.45 -22.66 4.24
N GLN A 20 -5.18 -22.58 4.50
CA GLN A 20 -4.34 -23.78 4.43
C GLN A 20 -3.49 -23.95 5.67
N ASN A 21 -4.03 -24.62 6.58
CA ASN A 21 -3.51 -25.68 7.45
C ASN A 21 -4.43 -25.80 8.65
N GLY A 22 -4.90 -27.01 8.89
CA GLY A 22 -5.87 -27.44 9.88
C GLY A 22 -5.65 -27.06 11.35
N SER A 23 -5.20 -25.86 11.60
CA SER A 23 -5.28 -25.23 12.91
C SER A 23 -6.42 -24.21 12.87
N GLU A 24 -7.26 -24.29 13.85
CA GLU A 24 -8.47 -23.48 14.05
C GLU A 24 -8.31 -22.06 13.52
N LYS A 25 -9.09 -21.78 12.46
CA LYS A 25 -9.26 -20.45 11.93
C LYS A 25 -9.85 -19.59 13.03
N LYS A 26 -9.05 -18.78 13.69
CA LYS A 26 -9.60 -17.62 14.38
C LYS A 26 -10.14 -16.70 13.29
N VAL A 27 -11.42 -16.84 13.02
CA VAL A 27 -12.16 -15.86 12.25
C VAL A 27 -11.96 -14.53 12.96
N VAL A 28 -11.23 -13.64 12.31
CA VAL A 28 -11.07 -12.28 12.82
C VAL A 28 -12.46 -11.67 12.84
N ASN A 29 -13.06 -11.64 14.01
CA ASN A 29 -14.39 -11.11 14.19
C ASN A 29 -14.32 -9.59 14.25
N LEU A 30 -14.24 -8.96 13.09
CA LEU A 30 -14.31 -7.51 12.97
C LEU A 30 -15.70 -6.96 13.33
N SER A 31 -16.66 -7.87 13.62
CA SER A 31 -18.04 -7.49 13.93
C SER A 31 -18.19 -6.82 15.29
N SER A 32 -17.25 -7.01 16.21
CA SER A 32 -17.34 -6.48 17.56
C SER A 32 -16.85 -5.04 17.75
N GLY A 33 -16.30 -4.42 16.70
CA GLY A 33 -15.68 -3.08 16.77
C GLY A 33 -14.37 -3.02 17.58
N LYS A 34 -13.92 -4.16 18.08
CA LYS A 34 -12.62 -4.30 18.76
C LYS A 34 -11.74 -5.27 18.00
N LEU A 35 -10.48 -4.90 17.84
CA LEU A 35 -9.48 -5.78 17.25
C LEU A 35 -8.72 -6.49 18.36
N ASP A 36 -8.64 -7.83 18.28
CA ASP A 36 -7.69 -8.56 19.10
C ASP A 36 -6.25 -8.42 18.57
N ASN A 37 -5.26 -8.82 19.35
CA ASN A 37 -3.85 -8.67 18.97
C ASN A 37 -3.49 -9.48 17.71
N ALA A 38 -4.06 -10.67 17.54
CA ALA A 38 -3.83 -11.50 16.37
C ALA A 38 -4.36 -10.83 15.09
N ALA A 39 -5.54 -10.21 15.16
CA ALA A 39 -6.12 -9.46 14.07
C ALA A 39 -5.28 -8.24 13.70
N LYS A 40 -4.78 -7.51 14.70
CA LYS A 40 -3.89 -6.37 14.49
C LYS A 40 -2.59 -6.77 13.79
N GLU A 41 -1.95 -7.84 14.25
CA GLU A 41 -0.71 -8.34 13.65
C GLU A 41 -0.91 -8.75 12.20
N GLN A 42 -1.99 -9.47 11.91
CA GLN A 42 -2.31 -9.90 10.55
C GLN A 42 -2.59 -8.69 9.65
N PHE A 43 -3.33 -7.71 10.13
CA PHE A 43 -3.61 -6.49 9.40
C PHE A 43 -2.33 -5.71 9.11
N ILE A 44 -1.47 -5.50 10.11
CA ILE A 44 -0.19 -4.78 9.94
C ILE A 44 0.71 -5.47 8.94
N LYS A 45 0.80 -6.78 8.97
CA LYS A 45 1.58 -7.55 8.00
C LYS A 45 1.11 -7.31 6.57
N GLY A 46 -0.20 -7.34 6.35
CA GLY A 46 -0.78 -7.05 5.05
C GLY A 46 -0.62 -5.57 4.66
N ALA A 47 -0.78 -4.65 5.60
CA ALA A 47 -0.62 -3.22 5.37
C ALA A 47 0.80 -2.85 4.93
N LYS A 48 1.82 -3.46 5.53
CA LYS A 48 3.22 -3.28 5.11
C LYS A 48 3.45 -3.69 3.66
N VAL A 49 2.90 -4.82 3.26
CA VAL A 49 3.02 -5.31 1.88
C VAL A 49 2.27 -4.39 0.91
N ALA A 50 1.07 -3.96 1.27
CA ALA A 50 0.29 -3.02 0.47
C ALA A 50 1.02 -1.67 0.31
N TYR A 51 1.59 -1.17 1.37
CA TYR A 51 2.37 0.07 1.37
C TYR A 51 3.55 -0.01 0.39
N GLU A 52 4.34 -1.06 0.46
CA GLU A 52 5.46 -1.29 -0.46
C GLU A 52 5.00 -1.38 -1.91
N MET A 53 3.93 -2.12 -2.19
CA MET A 53 3.37 -2.26 -3.53
C MET A 53 2.92 -0.91 -4.09
N ILE A 54 2.17 -0.14 -3.30
CA ILE A 54 1.63 1.15 -3.73
C ILE A 54 2.76 2.13 -4.04
N ILE A 55 3.75 2.26 -3.16
CA ILE A 55 4.90 3.14 -3.37
C ILE A 55 5.70 2.72 -4.60
N THR A 56 5.93 1.43 -4.78
CA THR A 56 6.69 0.91 -5.91
C THR A 56 5.96 1.15 -7.23
N TYR A 57 4.67 0.86 -7.29
CA TYR A 57 3.87 1.09 -8.51
C TYR A 57 3.70 2.57 -8.82
N PHE A 58 3.54 3.39 -7.80
CA PHE A 58 3.48 4.84 -7.98
C PHE A 58 4.80 5.39 -8.55
N ALA A 59 5.93 4.96 -8.03
CA ALA A 59 7.24 5.35 -8.54
C ALA A 59 7.45 4.94 -10.00
N LYS A 60 6.97 3.76 -10.37
CA LYS A 60 7.03 3.25 -11.76
C LYS A 60 6.01 3.89 -12.69
N GLY A 61 5.00 4.56 -12.15
CA GLY A 61 3.89 5.09 -12.93
C GLY A 61 2.94 4.01 -13.45
N ASP A 62 2.88 2.85 -12.79
CA ASP A 62 2.01 1.74 -13.17
C ASP A 62 0.58 1.95 -12.64
N LYS A 63 -0.20 2.70 -13.40
CA LYS A 63 -1.60 3.00 -13.06
C LYS A 63 -2.49 1.75 -13.02
N ILE A 64 -2.20 0.77 -13.87
CA ILE A 64 -2.98 -0.47 -13.94
C ILE A 64 -2.82 -1.28 -12.65
N ALA A 65 -1.59 -1.39 -12.17
CA ALA A 65 -1.30 -2.08 -10.92
C ALA A 65 -1.84 -1.34 -9.68
N LEU A 66 -1.85 0.00 -9.73
CA LEU A 66 -2.38 0.83 -8.64
C LEU A 66 -3.90 0.78 -8.50
N ARG A 67 -4.62 0.67 -9.61
CA ARG A 67 -6.08 0.81 -9.62
C ARG A 67 -6.82 -0.07 -8.61
N PRO A 68 -6.52 -1.38 -8.47
CA PRO A 68 -7.22 -2.22 -7.50
C PRO A 68 -6.87 -1.96 -6.04
N LEU A 69 -5.84 -1.16 -5.77
CA LEU A 69 -5.34 -0.88 -4.44
C LEU A 69 -5.85 0.44 -3.85
N LEU A 70 -6.41 1.30 -4.69
CA LEU A 70 -6.78 2.67 -4.35
C LEU A 70 -8.27 2.89 -4.56
N ASN A 71 -8.87 3.73 -3.71
CA ASN A 71 -10.20 4.22 -4.03
C ASN A 71 -10.13 5.20 -5.22
N LYS A 72 -11.28 5.53 -5.78
CA LYS A 72 -11.36 6.35 -6.99
C LYS A 72 -10.67 7.72 -6.83
N LYS A 73 -10.88 8.38 -5.69
CA LYS A 73 -10.30 9.70 -5.40
C LYS A 73 -8.78 9.65 -5.32
N ILE A 74 -8.24 8.70 -4.56
CA ILE A 74 -6.81 8.53 -4.41
C ILE A 74 -6.17 8.09 -5.73
N PHE A 75 -6.82 7.21 -6.47
CA PHE A 75 -6.35 6.80 -7.79
C PHE A 75 -6.25 8.00 -8.73
N GLN A 76 -7.24 8.90 -8.72
CA GLN A 76 -7.20 10.10 -9.55
C GLN A 76 -6.02 11.01 -9.16
N ASN A 77 -5.82 11.25 -7.88
CA ASN A 77 -4.72 12.07 -7.40
C ASN A 77 -3.35 11.47 -7.79
N PHE A 78 -3.17 10.18 -7.63
CA PHE A 78 -1.93 9.50 -8.00
C PHE A 78 -1.72 9.50 -9.51
N SER A 79 -2.79 9.29 -10.27
CA SER A 79 -2.77 9.32 -11.73
C SER A 79 -2.36 10.69 -12.26
N ASP A 80 -2.91 11.76 -11.69
CA ASP A 80 -2.57 13.14 -12.05
C ASP A 80 -1.09 13.45 -11.77
N GLU A 81 -0.58 13.01 -10.64
CA GLU A 81 0.83 13.19 -10.29
C GLU A 81 1.76 12.40 -11.23
N ILE A 82 1.38 11.19 -11.60
CA ILE A 82 2.11 10.38 -12.57
C ILE A 82 2.17 11.09 -13.93
N ASP A 83 1.04 11.65 -14.38
CA ASP A 83 0.96 12.38 -15.64
C ASP A 83 1.78 13.68 -15.59
N HIS A 84 1.74 14.37 -14.46
CA HIS A 84 2.56 15.58 -14.24
C HIS A 84 4.05 15.27 -14.36
N ARG A 85 4.53 14.21 -13.73
CA ARG A 85 5.93 13.78 -13.84
C ARG A 85 6.33 13.43 -15.27
N LYS A 86 5.43 12.82 -16.03
CA LYS A 86 5.67 12.53 -17.44
C LYS A 86 5.80 13.80 -18.28
N LYS A 87 4.96 14.81 -18.03
CA LYS A 87 5.04 16.12 -18.68
C LYS A 87 6.37 16.82 -18.41
N GLU A 88 6.84 16.76 -17.18
CA GLU A 88 8.11 17.33 -16.77
C GLU A 88 9.32 16.49 -17.21
N ASN A 89 9.08 15.40 -17.91
CA ASN A 89 10.12 14.46 -18.36
C ASN A 89 10.97 13.89 -17.21
N LEU A 90 10.38 13.80 -16.03
CA LEU A 90 11.05 13.29 -14.85
C LEU A 90 10.77 11.81 -14.66
N LYS A 91 11.81 11.02 -14.60
CA LYS A 91 11.74 9.62 -14.20
C LYS A 91 12.26 9.50 -12.77
N SER A 92 11.49 8.87 -11.92
CA SER A 92 11.93 8.52 -10.58
C SER A 92 12.27 7.04 -10.53
N GLU A 93 13.49 6.73 -10.13
CA GLU A 93 13.85 5.38 -9.70
C GLU A 93 13.78 5.35 -8.18
N LEU A 94 13.01 4.42 -7.66
CA LEU A 94 12.87 4.21 -6.23
C LEU A 94 13.31 2.80 -5.89
N THR A 95 14.24 2.71 -4.95
CA THR A 95 14.57 1.46 -4.29
C THR A 95 13.94 1.47 -2.90
N PHE A 96 13.03 0.56 -2.68
CA PHE A 96 12.39 0.38 -1.39
C PHE A 96 13.30 -0.45 -0.49
N VAL A 97 13.80 0.15 0.59
CA VAL A 97 14.69 -0.53 1.53
C VAL A 97 13.89 -1.37 2.52
N GLY A 98 12.87 -0.80 3.12
CA GLY A 98 11.98 -1.53 4.01
C GLY A 98 11.09 -0.64 4.86
N VAL A 99 10.13 -1.27 5.51
CA VAL A 99 9.30 -0.62 6.53
C VAL A 99 9.99 -0.79 7.88
N LYS A 100 10.35 0.31 8.52
CA LYS A 100 10.92 0.29 9.88
C LYS A 100 9.86 0.04 10.93
N SER A 101 8.71 0.70 10.78
CA SER A 101 7.59 0.52 11.68
C SER A 101 6.27 0.76 10.98
N ALA A 102 5.24 0.08 11.46
CA ALA A 102 3.85 0.30 11.07
C ALA A 102 2.99 0.10 12.30
N GLU A 103 2.23 1.13 12.67
CA GLU A 103 1.38 1.12 13.84
C GLU A 103 -0.04 1.54 13.49
N ILE A 104 -1.02 0.78 13.99
CA ILE A 104 -2.43 1.18 13.88
C ILE A 104 -2.67 2.30 14.89
N LYS A 105 -2.98 3.48 14.39
CA LYS A 105 -3.34 4.64 15.23
C LYS A 105 -4.81 4.68 15.58
N ASN A 106 -5.65 4.26 14.65
CA ASN A 106 -7.08 4.26 14.84
C ASN A 106 -7.74 3.14 14.04
N PHE A 107 -8.79 2.60 14.60
CA PHE A 107 -9.69 1.68 13.94
C PHE A 107 -11.12 2.15 14.17
N GLU A 108 -11.87 2.29 13.07
CA GLU A 108 -13.29 2.65 13.13
C GLU A 108 -14.10 1.63 12.34
N LYS A 109 -15.24 1.27 12.92
CA LYS A 109 -16.29 0.54 12.22
C LYS A 109 -17.54 1.38 12.24
N LYS A 110 -17.96 1.85 11.09
CA LYS A 110 -19.19 2.62 10.92
C LYS A 110 -20.10 1.91 9.93
N ASN A 111 -21.23 1.43 10.41
CA ASN A 111 -22.10 0.54 9.66
C ASN A 111 -21.33 -0.73 9.23
N ASN A 112 -21.17 -0.94 7.95
CA ASN A 112 -20.45 -2.07 7.36
C ASN A 112 -19.05 -1.71 6.84
N ILE A 113 -18.57 -0.50 7.10
CA ILE A 113 -17.27 -0.03 6.64
C ILE A 113 -16.29 -0.01 7.81
N CYS A 114 -15.19 -0.76 7.63
CA CYS A 114 -14.05 -0.75 8.55
C CYS A 114 -12.94 0.12 7.98
N THR A 115 -12.38 0.98 8.81
CA THR A 115 -11.31 1.89 8.43
C THR A 115 -10.16 1.81 9.43
N PHE A 116 -8.96 1.58 8.93
CA PHE A 116 -7.73 1.59 9.71
C PHE A 116 -6.89 2.80 9.34
N THR A 117 -6.42 3.52 10.34
CA THR A 117 -5.39 4.54 10.17
C THR A 117 -4.07 3.97 10.66
N VAL A 118 -3.07 3.97 9.78
CA VAL A 118 -1.76 3.36 10.04
C VAL A 118 -0.65 4.38 9.84
N ASP A 119 0.23 4.49 10.84
CA ASP A 119 1.47 5.25 10.73
C ASP A 119 2.56 4.33 10.21
N PHE A 120 3.16 4.70 9.08
CA PHE A 120 4.31 4.01 8.52
C PHE A 120 5.57 4.85 8.67
N VAL A 121 6.65 4.20 9.02
CA VAL A 121 8.01 4.72 8.86
C VAL A 121 8.75 3.76 7.94
N SER A 122 9.22 4.26 6.83
CA SER A 122 9.93 3.46 5.82
C SER A 122 11.24 4.10 5.42
N GLU A 123 12.07 3.30 4.78
CA GLU A 123 13.34 3.74 4.21
C GLU A 123 13.34 3.49 2.71
N ILE A 124 13.75 4.50 1.96
CA ILE A 124 13.84 4.45 0.51
C ILE A 124 15.13 5.10 0.02
N ILE A 125 15.54 4.72 -1.18
CA ILE A 125 16.57 5.43 -1.96
C ILE A 125 15.89 5.93 -3.22
N THR A 126 16.04 7.20 -3.55
CA THR A 126 15.44 7.80 -4.73
C THR A 126 16.47 8.41 -5.65
N CYS A 127 16.30 8.19 -6.94
CA CYS A 127 17.05 8.86 -8.01
C CYS A 127 16.08 9.48 -9.01
N LYS A 128 16.34 10.69 -9.43
CA LYS A 128 15.59 11.35 -10.51
C LYS A 128 16.45 11.42 -11.75
N LYS A 129 15.88 11.03 -12.87
CA LYS A 129 16.49 11.08 -14.20
C LYS A 129 15.60 11.85 -15.17
N ASP A 130 16.22 12.52 -16.15
CA ASP A 130 15.49 13.12 -17.27
C ASP A 130 15.16 12.07 -18.36
N ASN A 131 14.52 12.51 -19.44
CA ASN A 131 14.18 11.63 -20.58
C ASN A 131 15.39 10.99 -21.28
N ASN A 132 16.55 11.58 -21.14
CA ASN A 132 17.80 11.06 -21.71
C ASN A 132 18.53 10.10 -20.76
N ASN A 133 17.84 9.66 -19.69
CA ASN A 133 18.42 8.86 -18.59
C ASN A 133 19.58 9.55 -17.86
N LYS A 134 19.71 10.86 -18.02
CA LYS A 134 20.67 11.65 -17.27
C LYS A 134 20.19 11.86 -15.84
N VAL A 135 21.05 11.55 -14.88
CA VAL A 135 20.74 11.77 -13.47
C VAL A 135 20.62 13.27 -13.19
N VAL A 136 19.44 13.70 -12.75
CA VAL A 136 19.18 15.08 -12.34
C VAL A 136 19.43 15.25 -10.84
N GLU A 137 18.99 14.26 -10.08
CA GLU A 137 19.18 14.22 -8.62
C GLU A 137 19.30 12.77 -8.19
N CYS A 138 20.42 12.38 -7.67
CA CYS A 138 20.61 11.04 -7.13
C CYS A 138 21.73 11.01 -6.11
N ASN A 139 21.45 10.47 -4.94
CA ASN A 139 22.49 10.04 -4.03
C ASN A 139 22.13 8.64 -3.53
N PRO A 140 22.66 7.59 -4.19
CA PRO A 140 22.35 6.20 -3.84
C PRO A 140 22.87 5.81 -2.46
N ASP A 141 23.79 6.57 -1.90
CA ASP A 141 24.34 6.32 -0.56
C ASP A 141 23.48 6.93 0.55
N ILE A 142 22.49 7.75 0.19
CA ILE A 142 21.58 8.36 1.16
C ILE A 142 20.28 7.58 1.21
N ILE A 143 20.02 6.98 2.36
CA ILE A 143 18.74 6.37 2.69
C ILE A 143 17.84 7.47 3.26
N LYS A 144 16.70 7.68 2.63
CA LYS A 144 15.68 8.62 3.11
C LYS A 144 14.68 7.92 4.01
N THR A 145 14.40 8.51 5.16
CA THR A 145 13.31 8.07 6.03
C THR A 145 12.03 8.80 5.64
N VAL A 146 10.98 8.03 5.36
CA VAL A 146 9.66 8.55 4.98
C VAL A 146 8.66 8.19 6.07
N LYS A 147 7.89 9.19 6.48
CA LYS A 147 6.78 9.01 7.43
C LYS A 147 5.47 9.27 6.70
N ASP A 148 4.59 8.29 6.71
CA ASP A 148 3.30 8.37 6.07
C ASP A 148 2.18 7.95 7.04
N VAL A 149 1.06 8.64 6.96
CA VAL A 149 -0.18 8.24 7.63
C VAL A 149 -1.20 7.89 6.57
N TRP A 150 -1.58 6.63 6.51
CA TRP A 150 -2.50 6.13 5.50
C TRP A 150 -3.74 5.52 6.13
N LYS A 151 -4.89 5.74 5.48
CA LYS A 151 -6.14 5.09 5.85
C LYS A 151 -6.52 4.04 4.82
N PHE A 152 -6.78 2.84 5.30
CA PHE A 152 -7.33 1.74 4.51
C PHE A 152 -8.77 1.48 4.92
N SER A 153 -9.61 1.19 3.96
CA SER A 153 -11.02 0.93 4.17
C SER A 153 -11.49 -0.35 3.46
N LYS A 154 -12.44 -1.03 4.09
CA LYS A 154 -13.10 -2.21 3.53
C LYS A 154 -14.57 -2.18 3.83
N ASN A 155 -15.39 -2.46 2.82
CA ASN A 155 -16.80 -2.72 3.00
C ASN A 155 -17.01 -4.19 3.37
N MET A 156 -17.46 -4.45 4.59
CA MET A 156 -17.64 -5.80 5.11
C MET A 156 -18.79 -6.58 4.45
N TRP A 157 -19.71 -5.89 3.79
CA TRP A 157 -20.79 -6.53 3.03
C TRP A 157 -20.41 -6.86 1.59
N SER A 158 -19.30 -6.33 1.13
CA SER A 158 -18.81 -6.62 -0.20
C SER A 158 -18.18 -8.01 -0.25
N ASN A 159 -18.44 -8.73 -1.34
CA ASN A 159 -17.74 -9.99 -1.64
C ASN A 159 -16.28 -9.77 -2.02
N ASN A 160 -15.90 -8.52 -2.26
CA ASN A 160 -14.51 -8.18 -2.54
C ASN A 160 -13.71 -8.16 -1.24
N PRO A 161 -12.73 -9.05 -1.06
CA PRO A 161 -11.94 -9.13 0.17
C PRO A 161 -10.91 -8.01 0.31
N ASN A 162 -10.81 -7.12 -0.68
CA ASN A 162 -9.74 -6.15 -0.76
C ASN A 162 -9.96 -4.95 0.16
N TRP A 163 -8.88 -4.50 0.76
CA TRP A 163 -8.77 -3.20 1.40
C TRP A 163 -8.34 -2.16 0.36
N TYR A 164 -8.87 -0.95 0.48
CA TYR A 164 -8.51 0.16 -0.39
C TYR A 164 -7.84 1.25 0.40
N LEU A 165 -6.81 1.85 -0.16
CA LEU A 165 -6.28 3.10 0.35
C LEU A 165 -7.27 4.22 0.05
N VAL A 166 -7.76 4.87 1.08
CA VAL A 166 -8.80 5.92 0.97
C VAL A 166 -8.31 7.31 1.33
N GLU A 167 -7.21 7.39 2.06
CA GLU A 167 -6.62 8.67 2.45
C GLU A 167 -5.13 8.52 2.70
N THR A 168 -4.37 9.52 2.28
CA THR A 168 -2.96 9.69 2.60
C THR A 168 -2.76 11.04 3.27
N GLN A 169 -1.98 11.05 4.35
CA GLN A 169 -1.55 12.27 5.02
C GLN A 169 -0.03 12.31 5.03
N VAL A 170 0.50 13.46 4.76
CA VAL A 170 1.95 13.70 4.79
C VAL A 170 2.35 14.28 6.15
#